data_8e7164155b69b0cd14868a4d3f193f34
#
_entry.id   8e7164155b69b0cd14868a4d3f193f34
#
_cell.length_a   1.000
_cell.length_b   1.000
_cell.length_c   1.000
_cell.angle_alpha   90.00
_cell.angle_beta   90.00
_cell.angle_gamma   90.00
#
_symmetry.space_group_name_H-M   'P 1'
#
loop_
_entity.id
_entity.type
_entity.pdbx_description
1 polymer ?
#
loop_
_entity_poly.entity_id
_entity_poly.type
_entity_poly.pdbx_seq_one_letter_code
_entity_poly.pdbx_strand_id
1 'polypeptide(L)'
;MTYPVTGPVIGVIGGGQLARMMAPAATNLGLNLQILAEAPTVGAVAAVRTAPVGDYKDLDALREFARGKDVITFDHEHVPTDFLHTLMAEGVNVQPHPEALQYAQDKLLMRQAVERLGLPNPRWAQVSTLDELLAFGDEIGWPVVLKTPRGGYDGKGVLVLDSPEEARERSAAWFEQLPSRTDFSALLAEEKVPFTRELSALVARRESGEVRPWPVVETIQVNSICDEVIAPAQDLDPEVAEAAAATAVTIASELGVTGVMAVEMFEVPGSPAGFYINELAMRPHNTGHWTQDGSVTSQFEQHLRAVLDLPLGDTSVLEGVAVMKNYLGGENEDIFGVYPLALSAEPRAKIHFYGKETRPGRKIGHVNISGTVAELEALRHSAANAASILRDGRPL
;
A
#
# COMPACT_ATOMS: atom_id res chain seq x y z
N MET A 1 -6.27 28.54 -25.31
CA MET A 1 -5.39 27.59 -26.02
C MET A 1 -6.06 26.25 -25.94
N THR A 2 -6.54 25.72 -27.05
CA THR A 2 -7.00 24.32 -27.14
C THR A 2 -5.75 23.46 -27.22
N TYR A 3 -5.53 22.65 -26.19
CA TYR A 3 -4.46 21.64 -26.25
C TYR A 3 -4.85 20.55 -27.25
N PRO A 4 -3.87 19.98 -27.99
CA PRO A 4 -4.13 18.85 -28.84
C PRO A 4 -4.68 17.69 -28.02
N VAL A 5 -5.46 16.84 -28.68
CA VAL A 5 -6.21 15.71 -28.11
C VAL A 5 -5.43 15.02 -27.01
N THR A 6 -5.93 15.14 -25.81
CA THR A 6 -5.46 14.35 -24.67
C THR A 6 -6.28 13.08 -24.62
N GLY A 7 -5.65 11.97 -24.20
CA GLY A 7 -6.35 10.74 -23.90
C GLY A 7 -7.36 10.91 -22.76
N PRO A 8 -7.93 9.79 -22.26
CA PRO A 8 -8.86 9.80 -21.14
C PRO A 8 -8.39 10.62 -19.95
N VAL A 9 -9.33 11.23 -19.23
CA VAL A 9 -9.07 12.07 -18.06
C VAL A 9 -9.25 11.25 -16.80
N ILE A 10 -8.17 11.04 -16.08
CA ILE A 10 -8.17 10.32 -14.80
C ILE A 10 -8.09 11.32 -13.66
N GLY A 11 -9.05 11.28 -12.75
CA GLY A 11 -9.03 12.02 -11.50
C GLY A 11 -8.50 11.15 -10.36
N VAL A 12 -7.44 11.62 -9.67
CA VAL A 12 -6.95 10.96 -8.45
C VAL A 12 -7.33 11.80 -7.25
N ILE A 13 -8.04 11.20 -6.30
CA ILE A 13 -8.33 11.84 -5.02
C ILE A 13 -7.14 11.63 -4.10
N GLY A 14 -6.53 12.74 -3.69
CA GLY A 14 -5.29 12.79 -2.93
C GLY A 14 -4.07 13.21 -3.77
N GLY A 15 -3.20 14.02 -3.16
CA GLY A 15 -2.02 14.59 -3.80
C GLY A 15 -0.69 14.02 -3.27
N GLY A 16 -0.68 12.81 -2.74
CA GLY A 16 0.49 12.16 -2.15
C GLY A 16 1.48 11.59 -3.15
N GLN A 17 2.33 10.68 -2.64
CA GLN A 17 3.39 10.09 -3.47
C GLN A 17 2.87 9.17 -4.57
N LEU A 18 1.74 8.46 -4.36
CA LEU A 18 1.23 7.53 -5.36
C LEU A 18 0.73 8.29 -6.59
N ALA A 19 -0.06 9.35 -6.38
CA ALA A 19 -0.50 10.24 -7.45
C ALA A 19 0.69 10.89 -8.19
N ARG A 20 1.73 11.31 -7.44
CA ARG A 20 2.98 11.82 -8.05
C ARG A 20 3.64 10.79 -8.95
N MET A 21 3.75 9.53 -8.50
CA MET A 21 4.40 8.46 -9.26
C MET A 21 3.53 7.91 -10.40
N MET A 22 2.22 8.14 -10.40
CA MET A 22 1.35 7.89 -11.55
C MET A 22 1.62 8.86 -12.72
N ALA A 23 2.11 10.08 -12.45
CA ALA A 23 2.26 11.11 -13.47
C ALA A 23 3.20 10.74 -14.64
N PRO A 24 4.39 10.14 -14.43
CA PRO A 24 5.23 9.67 -15.53
C PRO A 24 4.54 8.62 -16.40
N ALA A 25 3.88 7.63 -15.79
CA ALA A 25 3.15 6.59 -16.52
C ALA A 25 1.97 7.19 -17.34
N ALA A 26 1.21 8.11 -16.74
CA ALA A 26 0.15 8.81 -17.46
C ALA A 26 0.67 9.60 -18.65
N THR A 27 1.81 10.28 -18.50
CA THR A 27 2.46 11.03 -19.57
C THR A 27 2.88 10.11 -20.71
N ASN A 28 3.50 8.97 -20.40
CA ASN A 28 3.94 7.98 -21.39
C ASN A 28 2.76 7.37 -22.18
N LEU A 29 1.64 7.16 -21.51
CA LEU A 29 0.41 6.62 -22.13
C LEU A 29 -0.44 7.71 -22.83
N GLY A 30 -0.05 8.98 -22.78
CA GLY A 30 -0.82 10.09 -23.33
C GLY A 30 -2.13 10.38 -22.57
N LEU A 31 -2.23 9.97 -21.31
CA LEU A 31 -3.39 10.18 -20.44
C LEU A 31 -3.35 11.58 -19.80
N ASN A 32 -4.52 12.12 -19.47
CA ASN A 32 -4.65 13.38 -18.76
C ASN A 32 -4.89 13.11 -17.27
N LEU A 33 -3.83 13.06 -16.48
CA LEU A 33 -3.90 12.89 -15.04
C LEU A 33 -4.23 14.21 -14.36
N GLN A 34 -5.22 14.21 -13.47
CA GLN A 34 -5.60 15.34 -12.62
C GLN A 34 -5.72 14.88 -11.19
N ILE A 35 -5.42 15.72 -10.21
CA ILE A 35 -5.48 15.36 -8.79
C ILE A 35 -6.35 16.34 -8.01
N LEU A 36 -7.09 15.84 -7.01
CA LEU A 36 -7.65 16.67 -5.94
C LEU A 36 -6.64 16.70 -4.80
N ALA A 37 -5.96 17.82 -4.66
CA ALA A 37 -4.88 17.97 -3.67
C ALA A 37 -5.43 18.48 -2.33
N GLU A 38 -4.96 17.95 -1.21
CA GLU A 38 -5.35 18.42 0.13
C GLU A 38 -4.76 19.79 0.48
N ALA A 39 -3.62 20.14 -0.17
CA ALA A 39 -2.96 21.43 -0.02
C ALA A 39 -2.10 21.74 -1.25
N PRO A 40 -1.77 23.03 -1.50
CA PRO A 40 -0.98 23.41 -2.66
C PRO A 40 0.48 22.94 -2.63
N THR A 41 0.93 22.42 -1.48
CA THR A 41 2.33 21.98 -1.25
C THR A 41 2.49 20.46 -1.21
N VAL A 42 1.43 19.68 -1.50
CA VAL A 42 1.54 18.21 -1.51
C VAL A 42 2.38 17.73 -2.71
N GLY A 43 3.03 16.58 -2.53
CA GLY A 43 4.09 16.12 -3.44
C GLY A 43 3.70 15.98 -4.91
N ALA A 44 2.46 15.61 -5.21
CA ALA A 44 2.00 15.42 -6.58
C ALA A 44 1.75 16.74 -7.35
N VAL A 45 1.51 17.86 -6.66
CA VAL A 45 1.22 19.17 -7.31
C VAL A 45 2.34 19.58 -8.27
N ALA A 46 3.60 19.30 -7.90
CA ALA A 46 4.74 19.61 -8.76
C ALA A 46 4.88 18.69 -10.00
N ALA A 47 4.14 17.56 -10.04
CA ALA A 47 4.23 16.56 -11.11
C ALA A 47 2.99 16.54 -12.01
N VAL A 48 1.86 17.11 -11.57
CA VAL A 48 0.57 17.05 -12.26
C VAL A 48 0.12 18.47 -12.58
N ARG A 49 -0.23 18.71 -13.84
CA ARG A 49 -0.58 20.06 -14.33
C ARG A 49 -1.86 20.63 -13.71
N THR A 50 -2.88 19.77 -13.50
CA THR A 50 -4.18 20.16 -12.97
C THR A 50 -4.35 19.55 -11.58
N ALA A 51 -4.27 20.40 -10.58
CA ALA A 51 -4.25 20.01 -9.17
C ALA A 51 -5.05 21.01 -8.32
N PRO A 52 -6.40 21.07 -8.50
CA PRO A 52 -7.22 21.87 -7.60
C PRO A 52 -7.06 21.41 -6.16
N VAL A 53 -7.12 22.36 -5.23
CA VAL A 53 -7.13 22.08 -3.79
C VAL A 53 -8.56 21.91 -3.32
N GLY A 54 -8.84 20.83 -2.57
CA GLY A 54 -10.14 20.55 -2.00
C GLY A 54 -10.08 19.48 -0.92
N ASP A 55 -11.09 19.45 -0.08
CA ASP A 55 -11.23 18.44 0.97
C ASP A 55 -11.99 17.22 0.42
N TYR A 56 -11.37 16.05 0.47
CA TYR A 56 -12.03 14.79 0.10
C TYR A 56 -13.15 14.36 1.07
N LYS A 57 -13.32 15.09 2.18
CA LYS A 57 -14.46 14.95 3.12
C LYS A 57 -15.59 15.94 2.83
N ASP A 58 -15.49 16.70 1.76
CA ASP A 58 -16.53 17.58 1.25
C ASP A 58 -17.11 16.98 -0.05
N LEU A 59 -18.36 16.54 0.01
CA LEU A 59 -19.04 15.93 -1.13
C LEU A 59 -19.16 16.88 -2.34
N ASP A 60 -19.36 18.16 -2.11
CA ASP A 60 -19.49 19.13 -3.21
C ASP A 60 -18.14 19.40 -3.88
N ALA A 61 -17.05 19.41 -3.12
CA ALA A 61 -15.70 19.44 -3.68
C ALA A 61 -15.40 18.19 -4.53
N LEU A 62 -15.82 17.01 -4.07
CA LEU A 62 -15.69 15.77 -4.84
C LEU A 62 -16.53 15.79 -6.12
N ARG A 63 -17.76 16.27 -6.09
CA ARG A 63 -18.63 16.42 -7.26
C ARG A 63 -18.03 17.36 -8.29
N GLU A 64 -17.51 18.51 -7.85
CA GLU A 64 -16.86 19.49 -8.73
C GLU A 64 -15.61 18.87 -9.38
N PHE A 65 -14.80 18.19 -8.58
CA PHE A 65 -13.61 17.51 -9.09
C PHE A 65 -13.94 16.39 -10.07
N ALA A 66 -14.99 15.61 -9.83
CA ALA A 66 -15.38 14.48 -10.68
C ALA A 66 -15.91 14.89 -12.07
N ARG A 67 -16.33 16.14 -12.25
CA ARG A 67 -16.88 16.61 -13.53
C ARG A 67 -15.86 16.48 -14.66
N GLY A 68 -16.28 15.81 -15.74
CA GLY A 68 -15.45 15.63 -16.95
C GLY A 68 -14.27 14.70 -16.78
N LYS A 69 -14.31 13.83 -15.77
CA LYS A 69 -13.37 12.71 -15.63
C LYS A 69 -13.98 11.44 -16.21
N ASP A 70 -13.16 10.64 -16.88
CA ASP A 70 -13.57 9.33 -17.38
C ASP A 70 -13.56 8.29 -16.25
N VAL A 71 -12.68 8.48 -15.27
CA VAL A 71 -12.60 7.65 -14.06
C VAL A 71 -12.03 8.44 -12.89
N ILE A 72 -12.49 8.12 -11.68
CA ILE A 72 -11.94 8.58 -10.40
C ILE A 72 -11.22 7.41 -9.73
N THR A 73 -10.01 7.64 -9.24
CA THR A 73 -9.22 6.69 -8.44
C THR A 73 -8.55 7.41 -7.25
N PHE A 74 -7.67 6.73 -6.50
CA PHE A 74 -7.25 7.19 -5.18
C PHE A 74 -5.72 7.13 -4.98
N ASP A 75 -5.19 8.12 -4.25
CA ASP A 75 -3.85 8.10 -3.64
C ASP A 75 -3.89 7.45 -2.24
N HIS A 76 -5.05 7.46 -1.58
CA HIS A 76 -5.29 6.89 -0.25
C HIS A 76 -6.71 6.36 -0.11
N GLU A 77 -6.96 5.53 0.90
CA GLU A 77 -8.25 4.86 1.13
C GLU A 77 -9.21 5.60 2.10
N HIS A 78 -9.01 6.91 2.35
CA HIS A 78 -9.74 7.63 3.42
C HIS A 78 -11.00 8.36 2.97
N VAL A 79 -11.36 8.29 1.70
CA VAL A 79 -12.58 8.94 1.19
C VAL A 79 -13.80 8.26 1.80
N PRO A 80 -14.79 9.02 2.35
CA PRO A 80 -15.99 8.43 2.92
C PRO A 80 -16.75 7.57 1.89
N THR A 81 -17.05 6.33 2.26
CA THR A 81 -17.69 5.35 1.39
C THR A 81 -19.06 5.86 0.87
N ASP A 82 -19.85 6.53 1.72
CA ASP A 82 -21.14 7.08 1.35
C ASP A 82 -21.05 8.16 0.26
N PHE A 83 -19.95 8.92 0.27
CA PHE A 83 -19.69 9.92 -0.78
C PHE A 83 -19.37 9.25 -2.11
N LEU A 84 -18.62 8.15 -2.09
CA LEU A 84 -18.31 7.38 -3.28
C LEU A 84 -19.58 6.74 -3.88
N HIS A 85 -20.45 6.18 -3.04
CA HIS A 85 -21.76 5.70 -3.49
C HIS A 85 -22.61 6.80 -4.12
N THR A 86 -22.60 8.00 -3.52
CA THR A 86 -23.33 9.16 -4.05
C THR A 86 -22.79 9.55 -5.44
N LEU A 87 -21.47 9.65 -5.61
CA LEU A 87 -20.85 9.95 -6.90
C LEU A 87 -21.20 8.90 -7.96
N MET A 88 -21.16 7.61 -7.60
CA MET A 88 -21.55 6.53 -8.53
C MET A 88 -23.04 6.60 -8.92
N ALA A 89 -23.92 6.90 -7.97
CA ALA A 89 -25.34 7.10 -8.25
C ALA A 89 -25.60 8.31 -9.18
N GLU A 90 -24.68 9.28 -9.19
CA GLU A 90 -24.67 10.44 -10.09
C GLU A 90 -23.98 10.14 -11.44
N GLY A 91 -23.53 8.88 -11.68
CA GLY A 91 -22.95 8.41 -12.94
C GLY A 91 -21.43 8.58 -13.04
N VAL A 92 -20.74 8.88 -11.94
CA VAL A 92 -19.26 8.93 -11.90
C VAL A 92 -18.69 7.51 -11.87
N ASN A 93 -17.75 7.21 -12.75
CA ASN A 93 -16.98 5.97 -12.72
C ASN A 93 -15.92 6.06 -11.61
N VAL A 94 -16.06 5.27 -10.55
CA VAL A 94 -15.16 5.23 -9.38
C VAL A 94 -14.47 3.87 -9.33
N GLN A 95 -13.13 3.85 -9.36
CA GLN A 95 -12.33 2.63 -9.36
C GLN A 95 -11.15 2.72 -8.36
N PRO A 96 -10.97 1.71 -7.47
CA PRO A 96 -11.89 0.60 -7.23
C PRO A 96 -13.24 1.04 -6.69
N HIS A 97 -14.26 0.22 -6.93
CA HIS A 97 -15.60 0.44 -6.38
C HIS A 97 -15.58 0.50 -4.85
N PRO A 98 -16.46 1.31 -4.22
CA PRO A 98 -16.52 1.41 -2.75
C PRO A 98 -16.82 0.08 -2.07
N GLU A 99 -17.56 -0.86 -2.72
CA GLU A 99 -17.79 -2.21 -2.24
C GLU A 99 -16.50 -3.03 -2.11
N ALA A 100 -15.49 -2.79 -2.94
CA ALA A 100 -14.18 -3.38 -2.80
C ALA A 100 -13.33 -2.58 -1.80
N LEU A 101 -13.30 -1.26 -1.93
CA LEU A 101 -12.45 -0.37 -1.15
C LEU A 101 -12.67 -0.50 0.38
N GLN A 102 -13.89 -0.80 0.82
CA GLN A 102 -14.24 -0.99 2.24
C GLN A 102 -13.36 -2.04 2.95
N TYR A 103 -12.88 -3.08 2.24
CA TYR A 103 -12.04 -4.11 2.83
C TYR A 103 -10.60 -3.65 3.10
N ALA A 104 -10.13 -2.59 2.44
CA ALA A 104 -8.89 -1.92 2.79
C ALA A 104 -9.09 -0.86 3.90
N GLN A 105 -10.31 -0.34 4.05
CA GLN A 105 -10.65 0.65 5.06
C GLN A 105 -10.95 0.04 6.43
N ASP A 106 -11.43 -1.22 6.48
CA ASP A 106 -11.93 -1.85 7.69
C ASP A 106 -11.41 -3.29 7.83
N LYS A 107 -10.54 -3.49 8.82
CA LYS A 107 -9.88 -4.78 9.08
C LYS A 107 -10.86 -5.88 9.54
N LEU A 108 -11.98 -5.52 10.20
CA LEU A 108 -13.00 -6.52 10.57
C LEU A 108 -13.72 -7.03 9.33
N LEU A 109 -14.13 -6.14 8.42
CA LEU A 109 -14.74 -6.54 7.15
C LEU A 109 -13.76 -7.37 6.31
N MET A 110 -12.49 -7.00 6.30
CA MET A 110 -11.44 -7.74 5.61
C MET A 110 -11.31 -9.17 6.19
N ARG A 111 -11.23 -9.35 7.51
CA ARG A 111 -11.14 -10.67 8.15
C ARG A 111 -12.35 -11.55 7.83
N GLN A 112 -13.56 -10.98 7.89
CA GLN A 112 -14.80 -11.66 7.51
C GLN A 112 -14.77 -12.11 6.04
N ALA A 113 -14.27 -11.26 5.14
CA ALA A 113 -14.15 -11.60 3.72
C ALA A 113 -13.15 -12.73 3.49
N VAL A 114 -11.95 -12.66 4.09
CA VAL A 114 -10.91 -13.68 4.00
C VAL A 114 -11.42 -15.02 4.53
N GLU A 115 -12.14 -15.02 5.66
CA GLU A 115 -12.75 -16.22 6.24
C GLU A 115 -13.85 -16.80 5.33
N ARG A 116 -14.76 -15.97 4.83
CA ARG A 116 -15.81 -16.38 3.88
C ARG A 116 -15.25 -17.03 2.63
N LEU A 117 -14.09 -16.56 2.15
CA LEU A 117 -13.39 -17.11 0.98
C LEU A 117 -12.58 -18.36 1.31
N GLY A 118 -12.49 -18.77 2.58
CA GLY A 118 -11.71 -19.92 3.01
C GLY A 118 -10.20 -19.75 2.83
N LEU A 119 -9.71 -18.49 2.81
CA LEU A 119 -8.31 -18.16 2.60
C LEU A 119 -7.51 -18.16 3.92
N PRO A 120 -6.16 -18.26 3.85
CA PRO A 120 -5.31 -18.30 5.04
C PRO A 120 -5.48 -17.07 5.93
N ASN A 121 -6.11 -17.26 7.09
CA ASN A 121 -6.49 -16.21 8.02
C ASN A 121 -5.96 -16.59 9.43
N PRO A 122 -5.29 -15.69 10.15
CA PRO A 122 -4.99 -15.94 11.56
C PRO A 122 -6.29 -16.12 12.35
N ARG A 123 -6.24 -16.76 13.52
CA ARG A 123 -7.40 -16.76 14.41
C ARG A 123 -7.70 -15.35 14.86
N TRP A 124 -8.96 -14.96 14.80
CA TRP A 124 -9.38 -13.60 15.08
C TRP A 124 -10.76 -13.54 15.73
N ALA A 125 -11.03 -12.44 16.43
CA ALA A 125 -12.35 -12.13 16.96
C ALA A 125 -12.63 -10.64 16.88
N GLN A 126 -13.91 -10.31 16.68
CA GLN A 126 -14.42 -8.98 16.94
C GLN A 126 -14.70 -8.86 18.44
N VAL A 127 -14.13 -7.88 19.11
CA VAL A 127 -14.28 -7.67 20.56
C VAL A 127 -14.76 -6.24 20.84
N SER A 128 -15.83 -6.13 21.63
CA SER A 128 -16.45 -4.84 22.02
C SER A 128 -16.22 -4.52 23.49
N THR A 129 -15.76 -5.51 24.26
CA THR A 129 -15.49 -5.39 25.70
C THR A 129 -14.14 -5.99 26.06
N LEU A 130 -13.58 -5.54 27.17
CA LEU A 130 -12.34 -6.12 27.72
C LEU A 130 -12.52 -7.61 28.07
N ASP A 131 -13.68 -7.98 28.59
CA ASP A 131 -13.95 -9.38 28.95
C ASP A 131 -13.96 -10.30 27.72
N GLU A 132 -14.48 -9.84 26.57
CA GLU A 132 -14.41 -10.56 25.30
C GLU A 132 -12.96 -10.73 24.83
N LEU A 133 -12.11 -9.69 24.96
CA LEU A 133 -10.69 -9.78 24.65
C LEU A 133 -9.97 -10.80 25.53
N LEU A 134 -10.24 -10.79 26.84
CA LEU A 134 -9.65 -11.73 27.78
C LEU A 134 -10.09 -13.17 27.48
N ALA A 135 -11.39 -13.39 27.19
CA ALA A 135 -11.90 -14.70 26.80
C ALA A 135 -11.24 -15.21 25.51
N PHE A 136 -11.05 -14.36 24.51
CA PHE A 136 -10.34 -14.69 23.28
C PHE A 136 -8.88 -15.08 23.56
N GLY A 137 -8.17 -14.30 24.38
CA GLY A 137 -6.78 -14.60 24.75
C GLY A 137 -6.64 -15.91 25.56
N ASP A 138 -7.59 -16.21 26.45
CA ASP A 138 -7.60 -17.45 27.20
C ASP A 138 -7.90 -18.67 26.31
N GLU A 139 -8.69 -18.50 25.24
CA GLU A 139 -8.99 -19.57 24.28
C GLU A 139 -7.81 -19.87 23.36
N ILE A 140 -7.17 -18.81 22.79
CA ILE A 140 -6.15 -19.00 21.75
C ILE A 140 -4.72 -19.07 22.29
N GLY A 141 -4.52 -18.62 23.52
CA GLY A 141 -3.21 -18.36 24.13
C GLY A 141 -2.70 -16.94 23.89
N TRP A 142 -1.87 -16.49 24.80
CA TRP A 142 -1.18 -15.20 24.71
C TRP A 142 0.18 -15.36 24.00
N PRO A 143 0.71 -14.39 23.28
CA PRO A 143 0.20 -13.00 23.13
C PRO A 143 -0.93 -12.84 22.12
N VAL A 144 -1.75 -11.79 22.30
CA VAL A 144 -2.81 -11.34 21.41
C VAL A 144 -2.44 -9.99 20.79
N VAL A 145 -2.79 -9.78 19.53
CA VAL A 145 -2.66 -8.48 18.85
C VAL A 145 -4.03 -7.81 18.77
N LEU A 146 -4.18 -6.68 19.44
CA LEU A 146 -5.40 -5.88 19.41
C LEU A 146 -5.21 -4.71 18.44
N LYS A 147 -6.17 -4.54 17.51
CA LYS A 147 -6.10 -3.50 16.46
C LYS A 147 -7.38 -2.67 16.42
N THR A 148 -7.23 -1.37 16.13
CA THR A 148 -8.38 -0.58 15.66
C THR A 148 -8.73 -1.03 14.24
N PRO A 149 -10.02 -1.25 13.91
CA PRO A 149 -10.40 -1.72 12.58
C PRO A 149 -10.15 -0.69 11.50
N ARG A 150 -10.21 0.61 11.84
CA ARG A 150 -10.03 1.73 10.92
C ARG A 150 -8.95 2.70 11.40
N GLY A 151 -8.32 3.42 10.49
CA GLY A 151 -7.44 4.55 10.78
C GLY A 151 -6.04 4.22 11.28
N GLY A 152 -5.67 2.94 11.40
CA GLY A 152 -4.31 2.50 11.75
C GLY A 152 -3.40 2.40 10.52
N TYR A 153 -2.15 2.86 10.64
CA TYR A 153 -1.09 2.72 9.63
C TYR A 153 0.29 2.80 10.28
N ASP A 154 1.29 2.19 9.69
CA ASP A 154 2.68 2.19 10.18
C ASP A 154 2.76 1.87 11.71
N GLY A 155 2.07 0.81 12.17
CA GLY A 155 2.04 0.37 13.57
C GLY A 155 1.13 1.19 14.51
N LYS A 156 0.49 2.25 14.05
CA LYS A 156 -0.49 3.00 14.84
C LYS A 156 -1.80 2.23 14.96
N GLY A 157 -2.43 2.28 16.12
CA GLY A 157 -3.68 1.55 16.38
C GLY A 157 -3.47 0.03 16.51
N VAL A 158 -2.27 -0.40 16.96
CA VAL A 158 -1.92 -1.79 17.23
C VAL A 158 -1.31 -1.91 18.62
N LEU A 159 -1.79 -2.87 19.41
CA LEU A 159 -1.21 -3.27 20.70
C LEU A 159 -0.89 -4.76 20.65
N VAL A 160 0.34 -5.13 20.98
CA VAL A 160 0.69 -6.50 21.31
C VAL A 160 0.56 -6.64 22.81
N LEU A 161 -0.20 -7.63 23.26
CA LEU A 161 -0.58 -7.88 24.66
C LEU A 161 -0.09 -9.27 25.03
N ASP A 162 0.91 -9.34 25.90
CA ASP A 162 1.61 -10.59 26.21
C ASP A 162 0.91 -11.39 27.30
N SER A 163 -0.03 -10.77 28.05
CA SER A 163 -0.77 -11.42 29.15
C SER A 163 -2.13 -10.79 29.39
N PRO A 164 -3.03 -11.47 30.18
CA PRO A 164 -4.28 -10.88 30.63
C PRO A 164 -4.10 -9.60 31.45
N GLU A 165 -3.03 -9.52 32.26
CA GLU A 165 -2.70 -8.36 33.09
C GLU A 165 -2.38 -7.16 32.18
N GLU A 166 -1.52 -7.36 31.20
CA GLU A 166 -1.15 -6.32 30.23
C GLU A 166 -2.36 -5.87 29.40
N ALA A 167 -3.25 -6.82 29.03
CA ALA A 167 -4.49 -6.48 28.35
C ALA A 167 -5.38 -5.55 29.19
N ARG A 168 -5.54 -5.83 30.50
CA ARG A 168 -6.29 -4.95 31.43
C ARG A 168 -5.67 -3.56 31.56
N GLU A 169 -4.34 -3.49 31.63
CA GLU A 169 -3.63 -2.22 31.82
C GLU A 169 -3.62 -1.35 30.54
N ARG A 170 -3.28 -1.94 29.39
CA ARG A 170 -2.98 -1.17 28.17
C ARG A 170 -4.18 -0.99 27.24
N SER A 171 -5.20 -1.86 27.31
CA SER A 171 -6.33 -1.78 26.37
C SER A 171 -7.61 -1.19 26.99
N ALA A 172 -7.71 -1.03 28.31
CA ALA A 172 -8.91 -0.53 28.98
C ALA A 172 -9.43 0.77 28.38
N ALA A 173 -8.54 1.74 28.18
CA ALA A 173 -8.89 3.04 27.60
C ALA A 173 -9.47 2.93 26.16
N TRP A 174 -9.09 1.92 25.39
CA TRP A 174 -9.64 1.70 24.06
C TRP A 174 -11.11 1.27 24.13
N PHE A 175 -11.44 0.36 25.04
CA PHE A 175 -12.83 -0.09 25.26
C PHE A 175 -13.70 1.02 25.89
N GLU A 176 -13.18 1.82 26.80
CA GLU A 176 -13.88 2.97 27.37
C GLU A 176 -14.25 4.03 26.32
N GLN A 177 -13.44 4.17 25.29
CA GLN A 177 -13.68 5.13 24.19
C GLN A 177 -14.64 4.61 23.12
N LEU A 178 -14.83 3.27 22.98
CA LEU A 178 -15.68 2.68 21.94
C LEU A 178 -17.10 3.28 21.87
N PRO A 179 -17.83 3.50 23.00
CA PRO A 179 -19.18 4.03 22.94
C PRO A 179 -19.28 5.47 22.39
N SER A 180 -18.17 6.21 22.40
CA SER A 180 -18.11 7.59 21.88
C SER A 180 -17.63 7.68 20.43
N ARG A 181 -17.21 6.57 19.84
CA ARG A 181 -16.74 6.53 18.45
C ARG A 181 -17.91 6.41 17.49
N THR A 182 -17.75 7.06 16.32
CA THR A 182 -18.74 7.04 15.24
C THR A 182 -18.27 6.24 14.02
N ASP A 183 -17.00 5.85 13.99
CA ASP A 183 -16.35 5.21 12.85
C ASP A 183 -16.25 3.68 12.99
N PHE A 184 -16.28 3.16 14.24
CA PHE A 184 -16.38 1.73 14.54
C PHE A 184 -16.89 1.50 15.98
N SER A 185 -17.50 0.33 16.23
CA SER A 185 -18.08 -0.05 17.52
C SER A 185 -17.41 -1.25 18.19
N ALA A 186 -16.39 -1.81 17.56
CA ALA A 186 -15.63 -2.96 18.06
C ALA A 186 -14.17 -2.87 17.62
N LEU A 187 -13.30 -3.61 18.28
CA LEU A 187 -11.89 -3.79 17.96
C LEU A 187 -11.67 -5.16 17.31
N LEU A 188 -10.54 -5.33 16.65
CA LEU A 188 -10.09 -6.61 16.11
C LEU A 188 -9.04 -7.19 17.05
N ALA A 189 -9.30 -8.39 17.59
CA ALA A 189 -8.31 -9.20 18.30
C ALA A 189 -7.82 -10.32 17.38
N GLU A 190 -6.51 -10.56 17.35
CA GLU A 190 -5.90 -11.60 16.53
C GLU A 190 -4.84 -12.36 17.32
N GLU A 191 -4.63 -13.64 16.95
CA GLU A 191 -3.44 -14.35 17.42
C GLU A 191 -2.18 -13.66 16.93
N LYS A 192 -1.14 -13.63 17.76
CA LYS A 192 0.18 -13.19 17.30
C LYS A 192 0.83 -14.30 16.48
N VAL A 193 0.81 -14.14 15.17
CA VAL A 193 1.34 -15.11 14.22
C VAL A 193 2.86 -15.24 14.40
N PRO A 194 3.43 -16.47 14.58
CA PRO A 194 4.87 -16.68 14.69
C PRO A 194 5.51 -16.75 13.30
N PHE A 195 5.59 -15.64 12.61
CA PHE A 195 6.11 -15.57 11.25
C PHE A 195 7.65 -15.51 11.20
N THR A 196 8.22 -16.00 10.10
CA THR A 196 9.66 -15.94 9.81
C THR A 196 10.05 -14.68 9.06
N ARG A 197 9.18 -14.21 8.16
CA ARG A 197 9.32 -12.94 7.41
C ARG A 197 7.97 -12.46 6.91
N GLU A 198 7.95 -11.22 6.44
CA GLU A 198 6.77 -10.65 5.81
C GLU A 198 6.88 -10.75 4.29
N LEU A 199 5.76 -11.05 3.63
CA LEU A 199 5.63 -11.14 2.18
C LEU A 199 4.57 -10.16 1.69
N SER A 200 4.65 -9.81 0.40
CA SER A 200 3.57 -9.09 -0.27
C SER A 200 3.32 -9.66 -1.66
N ALA A 201 2.06 -9.95 -1.95
CA ALA A 201 1.59 -10.34 -3.27
C ALA A 201 0.87 -9.15 -3.91
N LEU A 202 1.47 -8.58 -4.96
CA LEU A 202 0.91 -7.48 -5.72
C LEU A 202 0.16 -8.01 -6.93
N VAL A 203 -1.04 -7.49 -7.19
CA VAL A 203 -1.90 -7.90 -8.30
C VAL A 203 -2.59 -6.69 -8.93
N ALA A 204 -2.81 -6.72 -10.24
CA ALA A 204 -3.69 -5.78 -10.92
C ALA A 204 -4.87 -6.54 -11.53
N ARG A 205 -6.05 -5.95 -11.47
CA ARG A 205 -7.25 -6.46 -12.12
C ARG A 205 -7.98 -5.32 -12.82
N ARG A 206 -8.43 -5.54 -14.04
CA ARG A 206 -9.32 -4.61 -14.74
C ARG A 206 -10.78 -5.07 -14.70
N GLU A 207 -11.70 -4.16 -14.95
CA GLU A 207 -13.15 -4.40 -14.80
C GLU A 207 -13.64 -5.58 -15.62
N SER A 208 -13.16 -5.73 -16.86
CA SER A 208 -13.52 -6.85 -17.75
C SER A 208 -12.97 -8.21 -17.30
N GLY A 209 -12.23 -8.29 -16.20
CA GLY A 209 -11.89 -9.52 -15.50
C GLY A 209 -10.47 -10.03 -15.71
N GLU A 210 -9.63 -9.44 -16.58
CA GLU A 210 -8.22 -9.83 -16.67
C GLU A 210 -7.48 -9.48 -15.38
N VAL A 211 -6.67 -10.43 -14.87
CA VAL A 211 -5.88 -10.30 -13.64
C VAL A 211 -4.42 -10.63 -13.94
N ARG A 212 -3.50 -9.82 -13.42
CA ARG A 212 -2.05 -10.02 -13.55
C ARG A 212 -1.37 -9.84 -12.20
N PRO A 213 -0.86 -10.91 -11.57
CA PRO A 213 0.01 -10.80 -10.41
C PRO A 213 1.45 -10.45 -10.82
N TRP A 214 2.19 -9.77 -9.94
CA TRP A 214 3.64 -9.74 -9.95
C TRP A 214 4.19 -10.89 -9.11
N PRO A 215 5.49 -11.22 -9.22
CA PRO A 215 6.11 -12.13 -8.29
C PRO A 215 5.91 -11.68 -6.84
N VAL A 216 5.74 -12.64 -5.93
CA VAL A 216 5.67 -12.38 -4.50
C VAL A 216 7.01 -11.82 -4.02
N VAL A 217 6.96 -10.79 -3.19
CA VAL A 217 8.15 -10.09 -2.68
C VAL A 217 8.32 -10.30 -1.18
N GLU A 218 9.56 -10.25 -0.72
CA GLU A 218 9.87 -10.12 0.69
C GLU A 218 9.84 -8.66 1.10
N THR A 219 9.28 -8.36 2.27
CA THR A 219 9.26 -7.03 2.85
C THR A 219 9.91 -7.04 4.22
N ILE A 220 10.83 -6.10 4.43
CA ILE A 220 11.56 -5.96 5.68
C ILE A 220 11.08 -4.69 6.37
N GLN A 221 10.56 -4.85 7.57
CA GLN A 221 10.05 -3.74 8.38
C GLN A 221 11.08 -3.30 9.41
N VAL A 222 11.21 -1.99 9.61
CA VAL A 222 11.97 -1.40 10.70
C VAL A 222 11.04 -0.46 11.47
N ASN A 223 10.83 -0.71 12.76
CA ASN A 223 9.88 0.03 13.60
C ASN A 223 8.47 0.10 12.99
N SER A 224 7.97 -1.01 12.46
CA SER A 224 6.65 -1.14 11.78
C SER A 224 6.52 -0.29 10.51
N ILE A 225 7.63 0.16 9.92
CA ILE A 225 7.65 0.90 8.66
C ILE A 225 8.38 0.04 7.63
N CYS A 226 7.79 -0.20 6.46
CA CYS A 226 8.47 -0.90 5.38
C CYS A 226 9.73 -0.14 5.00
N ASP A 227 10.87 -0.79 5.19
CA ASP A 227 12.21 -0.26 4.98
C ASP A 227 12.82 -0.74 3.67
N GLU A 228 12.66 -2.05 3.37
CA GLU A 228 13.24 -2.69 2.19
C GLU A 228 12.26 -3.69 1.56
N VAL A 229 12.31 -3.83 0.25
CA VAL A 229 11.60 -4.86 -0.52
C VAL A 229 12.56 -5.57 -1.44
N ILE A 230 12.51 -6.90 -1.47
CA ILE A 230 13.30 -7.77 -2.36
C ILE A 230 12.34 -8.49 -3.30
N ALA A 231 12.50 -8.30 -4.59
CA ALA A 231 11.61 -8.82 -5.63
C ALA A 231 12.38 -9.66 -6.67
N PRO A 232 12.02 -10.94 -6.89
CA PRO A 232 11.15 -11.80 -6.09
C PRO A 232 11.70 -12.08 -4.69
N ALA A 233 10.84 -12.54 -3.77
CA ALA A 233 11.27 -13.08 -2.48
C ALA A 233 12.24 -14.25 -2.70
N GLN A 234 13.44 -14.15 -2.10
CA GLN A 234 14.47 -15.18 -2.28
C GLN A 234 14.23 -16.36 -1.34
N ASP A 235 14.61 -17.55 -1.76
CA ASP A 235 14.47 -18.80 -1.00
C ASP A 235 13.03 -19.06 -0.49
N LEU A 236 12.01 -18.46 -1.15
CA LEU A 236 10.63 -18.77 -0.91
C LEU A 236 10.27 -20.09 -1.58
N ASP A 237 9.62 -20.99 -0.83
CA ASP A 237 9.13 -22.24 -1.39
C ASP A 237 8.24 -21.93 -2.62
N PRO A 238 8.49 -22.53 -3.79
CA PRO A 238 7.71 -22.30 -5.00
C PRO A 238 6.21 -22.57 -4.82
N GLU A 239 5.82 -23.57 -4.02
CA GLU A 239 4.41 -23.87 -3.74
C GLU A 239 3.76 -22.75 -2.91
N VAL A 240 4.49 -22.21 -1.94
CA VAL A 240 4.05 -21.05 -1.12
C VAL A 240 3.94 -19.80 -2.00
N ALA A 241 4.93 -19.56 -2.87
CA ALA A 241 4.90 -18.41 -3.80
C ALA A 241 3.70 -18.47 -4.74
N GLU A 242 3.41 -19.64 -5.33
CA GLU A 242 2.26 -19.85 -6.20
C GLU A 242 0.94 -19.68 -5.43
N ALA A 243 0.82 -20.28 -4.23
CA ALA A 243 -0.35 -20.16 -3.40
C ALA A 243 -0.63 -18.72 -2.95
N ALA A 244 0.42 -17.95 -2.60
CA ALA A 244 0.30 -16.54 -2.22
C ALA A 244 -0.17 -15.68 -3.41
N ALA A 245 0.41 -15.87 -4.59
CA ALA A 245 -0.02 -15.17 -5.80
C ALA A 245 -1.48 -15.53 -6.18
N ALA A 246 -1.85 -16.82 -6.13
CA ALA A 246 -3.20 -17.30 -6.39
C ALA A 246 -4.21 -16.72 -5.38
N THR A 247 -3.82 -16.61 -4.11
CA THR A 247 -4.64 -15.97 -3.07
C THR A 247 -4.92 -14.49 -3.41
N ALA A 248 -3.92 -13.73 -3.83
CA ALA A 248 -4.11 -12.34 -4.24
C ALA A 248 -5.04 -12.23 -5.48
N VAL A 249 -4.88 -13.12 -6.47
CA VAL A 249 -5.77 -13.21 -7.65
C VAL A 249 -7.20 -13.52 -7.23
N THR A 250 -7.41 -14.46 -6.31
CA THR A 250 -8.73 -14.82 -5.78
C THR A 250 -9.38 -13.63 -5.06
N ILE A 251 -8.66 -12.96 -4.16
CA ILE A 251 -9.18 -11.78 -3.44
C ILE A 251 -9.57 -10.68 -4.44
N ALA A 252 -8.69 -10.34 -5.39
CA ALA A 252 -8.97 -9.30 -6.37
C ALA A 252 -10.22 -9.62 -7.21
N SER A 253 -10.42 -10.89 -7.57
CA SER A 253 -11.54 -11.34 -8.38
C SER A 253 -12.85 -11.38 -7.59
N GLU A 254 -12.84 -12.01 -6.40
CA GLU A 254 -14.04 -12.21 -5.58
C GLU A 254 -14.54 -10.93 -4.93
N LEU A 255 -13.64 -10.00 -4.60
CA LEU A 255 -14.01 -8.70 -4.07
C LEU A 255 -14.23 -7.64 -5.18
N GLY A 256 -14.06 -7.98 -6.45
CA GLY A 256 -14.31 -7.09 -7.57
C GLY A 256 -13.38 -5.88 -7.62
N VAL A 257 -12.12 -6.05 -7.18
CA VAL A 257 -11.15 -4.95 -7.16
C VAL A 257 -10.79 -4.57 -8.59
N THR A 258 -10.81 -3.28 -8.91
CA THR A 258 -10.28 -2.72 -10.16
C THR A 258 -9.13 -1.77 -9.85
N GLY A 259 -8.00 -1.96 -10.53
CA GLY A 259 -6.76 -1.27 -10.22
C GLY A 259 -5.70 -2.23 -9.67
N VAL A 260 -4.72 -1.68 -8.98
CA VAL A 260 -3.70 -2.45 -8.27
C VAL A 260 -4.14 -2.70 -6.83
N MET A 261 -3.89 -3.92 -6.35
CA MET A 261 -4.06 -4.33 -4.96
C MET A 261 -2.80 -5.00 -4.46
N ALA A 262 -2.44 -4.76 -3.21
CA ALA A 262 -1.43 -5.52 -2.49
C ALA A 262 -2.09 -6.34 -1.37
N VAL A 263 -1.64 -7.57 -1.22
CA VAL A 263 -1.96 -8.44 -0.08
C VAL A 263 -0.70 -8.63 0.73
N GLU A 264 -0.66 -8.05 1.91
CA GLU A 264 0.43 -8.26 2.86
C GLU A 264 0.21 -9.58 3.61
N MET A 265 1.27 -10.36 3.79
CA MET A 265 1.21 -11.70 4.33
C MET A 265 2.36 -11.95 5.30
N PHE A 266 2.13 -12.85 6.24
CA PHE A 266 3.14 -13.41 7.12
C PHE A 266 3.51 -14.81 6.65
N GLU A 267 4.78 -15.08 6.32
CA GLU A 267 5.25 -16.43 6.05
C GLU A 267 5.34 -17.22 7.36
N VAL A 268 4.63 -18.36 7.41
CA VAL A 268 4.57 -19.23 8.58
C VAL A 268 4.82 -20.66 8.13
N PRO A 269 6.09 -21.11 8.12
CA PRO A 269 6.43 -22.46 7.76
C PRO A 269 5.69 -23.48 8.63
N GLY A 270 5.08 -24.49 7.98
CA GLY A 270 4.29 -25.50 8.68
C GLY A 270 2.81 -25.14 8.88
N SER A 271 2.37 -23.93 8.58
CA SER A 271 0.93 -23.65 8.45
C SER A 271 0.37 -24.27 7.16
N PRO A 272 -0.95 -24.51 7.04
CA PRO A 272 -1.52 -25.23 5.89
C PRO A 272 -1.18 -24.63 4.52
N ALA A 273 -1.05 -23.30 4.41
CA ALA A 273 -0.70 -22.60 3.18
C ALA A 273 0.74 -22.07 3.17
N GLY A 274 1.49 -22.20 4.25
CA GLY A 274 2.81 -21.60 4.42
C GLY A 274 2.77 -20.12 4.79
N PHE A 275 1.59 -19.48 4.84
CA PHE A 275 1.42 -18.06 5.18
C PHE A 275 0.03 -17.77 5.75
N TYR A 276 -0.11 -16.57 6.34
CA TYR A 276 -1.40 -15.96 6.69
C TYR A 276 -1.51 -14.54 6.11
N ILE A 277 -2.72 -14.13 5.74
CA ILE A 277 -3.01 -12.77 5.26
C ILE A 277 -2.96 -11.80 6.45
N ASN A 278 -2.23 -10.71 6.29
CA ASN A 278 -2.17 -9.62 7.26
C ASN A 278 -3.15 -8.50 6.91
N GLU A 279 -2.96 -7.83 5.76
CA GLU A 279 -3.70 -6.62 5.38
C GLU A 279 -3.88 -6.53 3.86
N LEU A 280 -4.88 -5.75 3.43
CA LEU A 280 -5.13 -5.43 2.03
C LEU A 280 -4.93 -3.93 1.79
N ALA A 281 -4.36 -3.57 0.65
CA ALA A 281 -4.33 -2.21 0.15
C ALA A 281 -4.85 -2.19 -1.29
N MET A 282 -5.88 -1.37 -1.57
CA MET A 282 -6.57 -1.35 -2.87
C MET A 282 -6.17 -0.14 -3.72
N ARG A 283 -4.88 0.07 -3.85
CA ARG A 283 -4.19 1.13 -4.60
C ARG A 283 -2.75 0.69 -4.87
N PRO A 284 -1.99 1.40 -5.71
CA PRO A 284 -0.55 1.21 -5.76
C PRO A 284 0.05 1.24 -4.35
N HIS A 285 0.94 0.31 -4.06
CA HIS A 285 1.43 0.07 -2.71
C HIS A 285 2.94 0.24 -2.60
N ASN A 286 3.42 0.53 -1.39
CA ASN A 286 4.85 0.72 -1.14
C ASN A 286 5.67 -0.53 -1.51
N THR A 287 5.13 -1.71 -1.26
CA THR A 287 5.77 -2.99 -1.63
C THR A 287 5.86 -3.23 -3.13
N GLY A 288 5.18 -2.42 -3.95
CA GLY A 288 5.23 -2.45 -5.41
C GLY A 288 6.10 -1.35 -6.04
N HIS A 289 6.78 -0.49 -5.26
CA HIS A 289 7.58 0.60 -5.83
C HIS A 289 8.79 0.12 -6.63
N TRP A 290 9.35 -1.06 -6.31
CA TRP A 290 10.41 -1.70 -7.07
C TRP A 290 10.04 -1.89 -8.56
N THR A 291 8.74 -2.01 -8.87
CA THR A 291 8.25 -2.25 -10.23
C THR A 291 8.54 -1.10 -11.20
N GLN A 292 8.84 0.11 -10.69
CA GLN A 292 9.15 1.26 -11.55
C GLN A 292 10.41 1.05 -12.39
N ASP A 293 11.39 0.33 -11.82
CA ASP A 293 12.68 0.12 -12.49
C ASP A 293 13.03 -1.38 -12.59
N GLY A 294 12.30 -2.26 -11.91
CA GLY A 294 12.58 -3.69 -11.81
C GLY A 294 11.58 -4.59 -12.54
N SER A 295 10.47 -4.07 -13.05
CA SER A 295 9.45 -4.84 -13.80
C SER A 295 9.23 -4.24 -15.19
N VAL A 296 8.77 -5.06 -16.13
CA VAL A 296 8.41 -4.61 -17.49
C VAL A 296 7.30 -3.56 -17.42
N THR A 297 6.28 -3.78 -16.60
CA THR A 297 5.20 -2.81 -16.36
C THR A 297 5.18 -2.43 -14.89
N SER A 298 5.29 -1.13 -14.60
CA SER A 298 5.21 -0.64 -13.24
C SER A 298 3.79 -0.75 -12.69
N GLN A 299 3.67 -0.84 -11.35
CA GLN A 299 2.36 -0.82 -10.69
C GLN A 299 1.55 0.45 -11.03
N PHE A 300 2.22 1.56 -11.29
CA PHE A 300 1.55 2.82 -11.60
C PHE A 300 0.95 2.80 -13.01
N GLU A 301 1.70 2.31 -14.00
CA GLU A 301 1.18 2.11 -15.34
C GLU A 301 0.05 1.07 -15.37
N GLN A 302 0.25 -0.04 -14.67
CA GLN A 302 -0.73 -1.11 -14.59
C GLN A 302 -2.04 -0.63 -13.93
N HIS A 303 -1.93 0.19 -12.87
CA HIS A 303 -3.10 0.78 -12.21
C HIS A 303 -3.89 1.68 -13.17
N LEU A 304 -3.21 2.55 -13.92
CA LEU A 304 -3.86 3.42 -14.89
C LEU A 304 -4.51 2.63 -16.04
N ARG A 305 -3.86 1.55 -16.50
CA ARG A 305 -4.47 0.63 -17.48
C ARG A 305 -5.72 -0.04 -16.90
N ALA A 306 -5.62 -0.55 -15.69
CA ALA A 306 -6.70 -1.29 -15.04
C ALA A 306 -7.95 -0.44 -14.81
N VAL A 307 -7.81 0.78 -14.28
CA VAL A 307 -8.96 1.67 -13.99
C VAL A 307 -9.63 2.22 -15.25
N LEU A 308 -8.96 2.15 -16.40
CA LEU A 308 -9.49 2.48 -17.73
C LEU A 308 -9.95 1.24 -18.52
N ASP A 309 -9.95 0.07 -17.93
CA ASP A 309 -10.22 -1.22 -18.55
C ASP A 309 -9.35 -1.54 -19.78
N LEU A 310 -8.12 -0.99 -19.84
CA LEU A 310 -7.15 -1.29 -20.87
C LEU A 310 -6.47 -2.65 -20.60
N PRO A 311 -5.98 -3.35 -21.64
CA PRO A 311 -5.23 -4.58 -21.47
C PRO A 311 -4.04 -4.41 -20.52
N LEU A 312 -3.87 -5.36 -19.60
CA LEU A 312 -2.79 -5.34 -18.63
C LEU A 312 -1.44 -5.70 -19.28
N GLY A 313 -0.37 -5.10 -18.78
CA GLY A 313 0.98 -5.33 -19.24
C GLY A 313 1.63 -6.56 -18.60
N ASP A 314 2.81 -6.91 -19.10
CA ASP A 314 3.67 -7.96 -18.55
C ASP A 314 4.24 -7.52 -17.19
N THR A 315 4.13 -8.38 -16.20
CA THR A 315 4.56 -8.15 -14.80
C THR A 315 5.90 -8.81 -14.47
N SER A 316 6.60 -9.35 -15.45
CA SER A 316 7.89 -10.02 -15.24
C SER A 316 8.98 -9.07 -14.75
N VAL A 317 9.95 -9.64 -14.01
CA VAL A 317 11.14 -8.93 -13.53
C VAL A 317 12.10 -8.71 -14.70
N LEU A 318 12.70 -7.51 -14.79
CA LEU A 318 13.62 -7.16 -15.88
C LEU A 318 14.98 -7.86 -15.75
N GLU A 319 15.52 -7.90 -14.52
CA GLU A 319 16.83 -8.50 -14.23
C GLU A 319 16.70 -9.38 -12.98
N GLY A 320 17.02 -10.57 -12.92
CA GLY A 320 16.93 -11.58 -11.85
C GLY A 320 16.34 -11.14 -10.49
N VAL A 321 16.78 -9.99 -9.96
CA VAL A 321 16.31 -9.43 -8.69
C VAL A 321 16.28 -7.91 -8.70
N ALA A 322 15.30 -7.32 -8.00
CA ALA A 322 15.24 -5.89 -7.72
C ALA A 322 15.14 -5.66 -6.21
N VAL A 323 15.83 -4.63 -5.74
CA VAL A 323 15.80 -4.16 -4.34
C VAL A 323 15.22 -2.75 -4.32
N MET A 324 14.21 -2.51 -3.50
CA MET A 324 13.69 -1.18 -3.19
C MET A 324 14.04 -0.86 -1.73
N LYS A 325 14.65 0.30 -1.50
CA LYS A 325 14.97 0.80 -0.16
C LYS A 325 14.29 2.14 0.07
N ASN A 326 13.40 2.22 1.06
CA ASN A 326 12.84 3.49 1.48
C ASN A 326 13.91 4.34 2.17
N TYR A 327 13.85 5.66 2.01
CA TYR A 327 14.56 6.57 2.87
C TYR A 327 13.58 7.54 3.56
N LEU A 328 13.79 7.66 4.85
CA LEU A 328 13.01 8.53 5.72
C LEU A 328 13.69 9.90 5.81
N GLY A 329 12.98 10.93 6.25
CA GLY A 329 13.60 12.17 6.65
C GLY A 329 14.54 11.94 7.83
N GLY A 330 15.74 12.48 7.76
CA GLY A 330 16.83 12.36 8.74
C GLY A 330 17.48 13.70 9.04
N GLU A 331 18.80 13.69 9.16
CA GLU A 331 19.60 14.88 9.49
C GLU A 331 19.78 15.83 8.29
N ASN A 332 19.64 15.32 7.05
CA ASN A 332 19.83 16.12 5.83
C ASN A 332 18.52 16.82 5.42
N GLU A 333 18.55 18.14 5.40
CA GLU A 333 17.43 18.97 4.93
C GLU A 333 17.52 19.32 3.44
N ASP A 334 18.74 19.26 2.84
CA ASP A 334 18.99 19.54 1.43
C ASP A 334 19.18 18.24 0.64
N ILE A 335 18.06 17.62 0.28
CA ILE A 335 18.08 16.36 -0.49
C ILE A 335 18.78 16.53 -1.85
N PHE A 336 18.63 17.66 -2.53
CA PHE A 336 19.26 17.89 -3.83
C PHE A 336 20.77 18.16 -3.72
N GLY A 337 21.23 18.77 -2.65
CA GLY A 337 22.65 19.01 -2.40
C GLY A 337 23.49 17.74 -2.30
N VAL A 338 22.88 16.62 -1.89
CA VAL A 338 23.58 15.32 -1.78
C VAL A 338 23.39 14.40 -2.98
N TYR A 339 22.58 14.75 -3.98
CA TYR A 339 22.42 13.94 -5.20
C TYR A 339 23.74 13.63 -5.92
N PRO A 340 24.66 14.62 -6.11
CA PRO A 340 25.94 14.32 -6.75
C PRO A 340 26.73 13.22 -6.00
N LEU A 341 26.71 13.25 -4.66
CA LEU A 341 27.37 12.23 -3.84
C LEU A 341 26.68 10.87 -4.00
N ALA A 342 25.35 10.81 -3.84
CA ALA A 342 24.59 9.56 -3.94
C ALA A 342 24.73 8.91 -5.33
N LEU A 343 24.58 9.68 -6.41
CA LEU A 343 24.67 9.18 -7.78
C LEU A 343 26.08 8.80 -8.19
N SER A 344 27.10 9.45 -7.60
CA SER A 344 28.49 9.08 -7.86
C SER A 344 28.90 7.82 -7.09
N ALA A 345 28.43 7.67 -5.86
CA ALA A 345 28.69 6.49 -5.04
C ALA A 345 27.97 5.25 -5.60
N GLU A 346 26.71 5.42 -6.03
CA GLU A 346 25.84 4.33 -6.47
C GLU A 346 25.21 4.63 -7.85
N PRO A 347 25.99 4.53 -8.94
CA PRO A 347 25.54 4.97 -10.29
C PRO A 347 24.41 4.12 -10.88
N ARG A 348 24.13 2.91 -10.35
CA ARG A 348 23.00 2.06 -10.74
C ARG A 348 21.71 2.42 -10.01
N ALA A 349 21.79 3.18 -8.91
CA ALA A 349 20.63 3.53 -8.09
C ALA A 349 19.65 4.45 -8.83
N LYS A 350 18.38 4.14 -8.75
CA LYS A 350 17.27 4.98 -9.22
C LYS A 350 16.61 5.65 -8.02
N ILE A 351 16.73 6.97 -7.97
CA ILE A 351 16.22 7.77 -6.84
C ILE A 351 14.83 8.29 -7.17
N HIS A 352 13.86 7.98 -6.30
CA HIS A 352 12.49 8.46 -6.39
C HIS A 352 12.16 9.35 -5.20
N PHE A 353 12.10 10.66 -5.41
CA PHE A 353 11.76 11.64 -4.39
C PHE A 353 10.26 11.96 -4.44
N TYR A 354 9.61 11.98 -3.27
CA TYR A 354 8.15 12.17 -3.18
C TYR A 354 7.69 13.64 -3.16
N GLY A 355 8.63 14.58 -3.18
CA GLY A 355 8.30 16.01 -3.10
C GLY A 355 7.74 16.42 -1.74
N LYS A 356 8.10 15.71 -0.68
CA LYS A 356 7.65 15.97 0.69
C LYS A 356 8.71 16.74 1.47
N GLU A 357 8.24 17.60 2.35
CA GLU A 357 9.10 18.24 3.37
C GLU A 357 9.78 17.18 4.23
N THR A 358 11.08 17.34 4.44
CA THR A 358 11.88 16.46 5.29
C THR A 358 11.48 16.62 6.74
N ARG A 359 11.07 15.52 7.36
CA ARG A 359 10.78 15.42 8.80
C ARG A 359 11.28 14.07 9.31
N PRO A 360 11.88 13.99 10.49
CA PRO A 360 12.34 12.73 11.06
C PRO A 360 11.25 11.63 11.01
N GLY A 361 11.62 10.46 10.50
CA GLY A 361 10.71 9.31 10.38
C GLY A 361 9.66 9.36 9.26
N ARG A 362 9.53 10.47 8.53
CA ARG A 362 8.61 10.56 7.39
C ARG A 362 9.21 9.92 6.15
N LYS A 363 8.50 8.99 5.50
CA LYS A 363 8.91 8.46 4.18
C LYS A 363 8.93 9.61 3.16
N ILE A 364 10.11 9.93 2.63
CA ILE A 364 10.32 11.05 1.68
C ILE A 364 10.76 10.59 0.30
N GLY A 365 11.11 9.32 0.15
CA GLY A 365 11.47 8.72 -1.12
C GLY A 365 11.86 7.26 -0.98
N HIS A 366 12.27 6.68 -2.11
CA HIS A 366 12.89 5.36 -2.17
C HIS A 366 13.98 5.31 -3.23
N VAL A 367 14.82 4.30 -3.12
CA VAL A 367 15.86 3.95 -4.09
C VAL A 367 15.54 2.56 -4.64
N ASN A 368 15.55 2.41 -5.96
CA ASN A 368 15.49 1.11 -6.63
C ASN A 368 16.86 0.77 -7.23
N ILE A 369 17.21 -0.51 -7.20
CA ILE A 369 18.39 -1.06 -7.88
C ILE A 369 18.09 -2.49 -8.30
N SER A 370 18.53 -2.87 -9.51
CA SER A 370 18.27 -4.22 -10.05
C SER A 370 19.57 -4.87 -10.52
N GLY A 371 19.56 -6.21 -10.57
CA GLY A 371 20.67 -7.00 -11.04
C GLY A 371 20.40 -8.50 -10.99
N THR A 372 21.47 -9.28 -10.98
CA THR A 372 21.38 -10.74 -10.87
C THR A 372 21.18 -11.16 -9.41
N VAL A 373 20.59 -12.34 -9.20
CA VAL A 373 20.39 -12.91 -7.86
C VAL A 373 21.75 -13.08 -7.13
N ALA A 374 22.83 -13.38 -7.84
CA ALA A 374 24.17 -13.50 -7.25
C ALA A 374 24.71 -12.17 -6.68
N GLU A 375 24.19 -11.04 -7.14
CA GLU A 375 24.58 -9.70 -6.67
C GLU A 375 23.73 -9.22 -5.49
N LEU A 376 22.72 -9.97 -5.03
CA LEU A 376 21.69 -9.47 -4.09
C LEU A 376 22.26 -8.71 -2.90
N GLU A 377 23.23 -9.28 -2.17
CA GLU A 377 23.79 -8.61 -0.98
C GLU A 377 24.53 -7.32 -1.34
N ALA A 378 25.19 -7.26 -2.51
CA ALA A 378 25.80 -6.03 -3.00
C ALA A 378 24.74 -4.97 -3.38
N LEU A 379 23.65 -5.40 -4.01
CA LEU A 379 22.53 -4.51 -4.37
C LEU A 379 21.83 -3.94 -3.13
N ARG A 380 21.62 -4.76 -2.11
CA ARG A 380 21.07 -4.33 -0.82
C ARG A 380 21.97 -3.30 -0.16
N HIS A 381 23.28 -3.56 -0.12
CA HIS A 381 24.25 -2.60 0.41
C HIS A 381 24.25 -1.28 -0.37
N SER A 382 24.26 -1.34 -1.70
CA SER A 382 24.22 -0.15 -2.57
C SER A 382 22.94 0.66 -2.38
N ALA A 383 21.76 0.00 -2.30
CA ALA A 383 20.50 0.67 -2.04
C ALA A 383 20.48 1.36 -0.66
N ALA A 384 20.99 0.67 0.37
CA ALA A 384 21.09 1.20 1.72
C ALA A 384 22.10 2.36 1.80
N ASN A 385 23.23 2.28 1.10
CA ASN A 385 24.23 3.36 1.03
C ASN A 385 23.66 4.62 0.36
N ALA A 386 22.98 4.48 -0.79
CA ALA A 386 22.31 5.59 -1.45
C ALA A 386 21.24 6.22 -0.53
N ALA A 387 20.42 5.38 0.13
CA ALA A 387 19.40 5.83 1.08
C ALA A 387 20.01 6.58 2.30
N SER A 388 21.17 6.12 2.83
CA SER A 388 21.90 6.79 3.91
C SER A 388 22.39 8.18 3.48
N ILE A 389 22.99 8.28 2.30
CA ILE A 389 23.45 9.57 1.76
C ILE A 389 22.27 10.55 1.64
N LEU A 390 21.15 10.09 1.11
CA LEU A 390 19.95 10.93 0.96
C LEU A 390 19.38 11.36 2.31
N ARG A 391 19.35 10.45 3.28
CA ARG A 391 18.79 10.70 4.62
C ARG A 391 19.68 11.59 5.48
N ASP A 392 20.98 11.31 5.52
CA ASP A 392 21.91 11.87 6.52
C ASP A 392 23.08 12.65 5.90
N GLY A 393 23.16 12.75 4.57
CA GLY A 393 24.23 13.45 3.85
C GLY A 393 25.58 12.71 3.81
N ARG A 394 25.62 11.45 4.25
CA ARG A 394 26.85 10.65 4.35
C ARG A 394 26.62 9.18 3.99
N PRO A 395 27.65 8.49 3.43
CA PRO A 395 27.64 7.04 3.22
C PRO A 395 27.42 6.25 4.51
N LEU A 396 27.08 4.96 4.36
CA LEU A 396 27.01 3.98 5.46
C LEU A 396 28.37 3.76 6.10
#